data_d1e2645ce20df965f7599b9c49777e50
#
_entry.id   d1e2645ce20df965f7599b9c49777e50
#
_cell.length_a   1.000
_cell.length_b   1.000
_cell.length_c   1.000
_cell.angle_alpha   90.00
_cell.angle_beta   90.00
_cell.angle_gamma   90.00
#
_symmetry.space_group_name_H-M   'P 1'
#
loop_
_entity.id
_entity.type
_entity.pdbx_description
1 polymer ?
#
loop_
_entity_poly.entity_id
_entity_poly.type
_entity_poly.pdbx_seq_one_letter_code
_entity_poly.pdbx_strand_id
1 'polypeptide(L)'
;ELHIPNMKKIGIYQIDGMEYAKSTENPTGSFARMQELSCGKDTTTGHWEMAGVPVRQDFGHFPLEYPSFSAEMVARICERAGIPGILGNKAASGTVIIQELGEEHLASGKPIFYTSADSNLQIAAHEEKFGLERLYKLCEIAFEEVKPYRIARVIARPFAGEKNGAFVRTKNRHDYALNPPAPTILDKAKAAGLQVTAIGKISDIYAGSGVTRKVLASGLEELWDKTLEEVQNLNGDGIVFTNFVDFDMMWGHRRDVKGYAEGLMYFDRRLPELEPLLGEDDVVFITADHGCDPTYPGSDHTRECVPVLMFGRKVPAQNIGRRKTYADIAETIAAKFGLEPFGIGTAF
;
A
#
# COMPACT_ATOMS: atom_id res chain seq x y z
N GLU A 1 8.13 10.98 25.28
CA GLU A 1 6.72 11.41 25.18
C GLU A 1 6.38 11.79 23.74
N LEU A 2 5.23 11.36 23.25
CA LEU A 2 4.75 11.70 21.91
C LEU A 2 4.30 13.15 21.87
N HIS A 3 4.92 13.97 21.02
CA HIS A 3 4.63 15.39 20.87
C HIS A 3 4.19 15.69 19.43
N ILE A 4 2.87 15.79 19.22
CA ILE A 4 2.21 15.99 17.92
C ILE A 4 1.18 17.15 17.99
N PRO A 5 1.64 18.40 18.24
CA PRO A 5 0.75 19.53 18.51
C PRO A 5 -0.15 19.90 17.34
N ASN A 6 0.27 19.68 16.08
CA ASN A 6 -0.52 20.03 14.91
C ASN A 6 -1.67 19.04 14.68
N MET A 7 -1.42 17.74 14.74
CA MET A 7 -2.49 16.74 14.70
C MET A 7 -3.41 16.85 15.91
N LYS A 8 -2.87 17.20 17.11
CA LYS A 8 -3.67 17.50 18.30
C LYS A 8 -4.62 18.68 18.04
N LYS A 9 -4.12 19.75 17.42
CA LYS A 9 -4.92 20.93 17.06
C LYS A 9 -6.04 20.56 16.07
N ILE A 10 -5.82 19.64 15.14
CA ILE A 10 -6.86 19.15 14.21
C ILE A 10 -7.93 18.35 14.97
N GLY A 11 -7.55 17.56 15.99
CA GLY A 11 -8.48 16.82 16.83
C GLY A 11 -8.16 15.36 17.08
N ILE A 12 -6.94 14.86 16.77
CA ILE A 12 -6.60 13.44 16.92
C ILE A 12 -6.86 12.92 18.34
N TYR A 13 -6.59 13.73 19.36
CA TYR A 13 -6.79 13.35 20.77
C TYR A 13 -8.25 13.44 21.25
N GLN A 14 -9.17 13.87 20.38
CA GLN A 14 -10.60 13.92 20.66
C GLN A 14 -11.35 12.76 19.99
N ILE A 15 -10.65 11.89 19.27
CA ILE A 15 -11.21 10.66 18.70
C ILE A 15 -11.64 9.75 19.85
N ASP A 16 -12.86 9.22 19.78
CA ASP A 16 -13.40 8.30 20.79
C ASP A 16 -12.46 7.09 20.99
N GLY A 17 -12.08 6.81 22.23
CA GLY A 17 -11.13 5.77 22.59
C GLY A 17 -9.69 6.25 22.81
N MET A 18 -9.40 7.54 22.63
CA MET A 18 -8.11 8.17 22.94
C MET A 18 -8.08 8.68 24.39
N GLU A 19 -8.34 7.80 25.35
CA GLU A 19 -8.59 8.17 26.77
C GLU A 19 -7.37 8.76 27.50
N TYR A 20 -6.17 8.44 27.05
CA TYR A 20 -4.92 8.95 27.63
C TYR A 20 -4.58 10.39 27.20
N ALA A 21 -5.27 10.87 26.20
CA ALA A 21 -4.99 12.17 25.60
C ALA A 21 -6.02 13.20 26.02
N LYS A 22 -5.70 13.98 27.06
CA LYS A 22 -6.55 15.10 27.46
C LYS A 22 -6.40 16.23 26.44
N SER A 23 -7.36 16.41 25.56
CA SER A 23 -7.48 17.62 24.77
C SER A 23 -8.40 18.59 25.48
N THR A 24 -7.95 19.82 25.65
CA THR A 24 -8.73 20.89 26.23
C THR A 24 -9.07 22.02 25.26
N GLU A 25 -8.61 21.87 24.02
CA GLU A 25 -8.73 22.87 22.98
C GLU A 25 -9.84 22.50 21.98
N ASN A 26 -10.50 23.52 21.45
CA ASN A 26 -11.43 23.34 20.36
C ASN A 26 -10.65 22.84 19.11
N PRO A 27 -11.06 21.76 18.46
CA PRO A 27 -10.40 21.28 17.27
C PRO A 27 -10.54 22.29 16.12
N THR A 28 -9.61 22.25 15.18
CA THR A 28 -9.65 23.08 13.97
C THR A 28 -10.04 22.30 12.71
N GLY A 29 -10.31 21.01 12.83
CA GLY A 29 -10.74 20.14 11.74
C GLY A 29 -11.76 19.11 12.19
N SER A 30 -12.22 18.30 11.26
CA SER A 30 -13.07 17.14 11.55
C SER A 30 -12.22 15.92 11.87
N PHE A 31 -12.70 15.10 12.78
CA PHE A 31 -11.99 13.90 13.22
C PHE A 31 -12.93 12.75 13.51
N ALA A 32 -12.46 11.53 13.29
CA ALA A 32 -13.20 10.31 13.54
C ALA A 32 -12.25 9.12 13.69
N ARG A 33 -12.83 7.97 14.04
CA ARG A 33 -12.25 6.65 13.82
C ARG A 33 -13.03 5.89 12.77
N MET A 34 -12.34 5.19 11.89
CA MET A 34 -12.95 4.38 10.84
C MET A 34 -12.67 2.90 11.07
N GLN A 35 -13.69 2.07 10.89
CA GLN A 35 -13.58 0.62 10.93
C GLN A 35 -13.46 0.12 9.49
N GLU A 36 -12.51 -0.77 9.24
CA GLU A 36 -12.40 -1.47 7.96
C GLU A 36 -13.55 -2.45 7.76
N LEU A 37 -14.16 -2.39 6.60
CA LEU A 37 -15.25 -3.26 6.17
C LEU A 37 -14.74 -4.46 5.36
N SER A 38 -13.58 -4.31 4.71
CA SER A 38 -12.91 -5.37 3.96
C SER A 38 -12.56 -6.55 4.88
N CYS A 39 -12.47 -7.76 4.32
CA CYS A 39 -12.08 -8.95 5.05
C CYS A 39 -10.61 -8.95 5.44
N GLY A 40 -9.75 -8.38 4.58
CA GLY A 40 -8.32 -8.27 4.82
C GLY A 40 -7.97 -7.19 5.85
N LYS A 41 -6.71 -7.11 6.16
CA LYS A 41 -6.08 -6.07 7.00
C LYS A 41 -4.73 -5.68 6.40
N ASP A 42 -4.65 -5.68 5.10
CA ASP A 42 -3.42 -5.42 4.33
C ASP A 42 -3.54 -4.14 3.51
N THR A 43 -2.39 -3.64 3.05
CA THR A 43 -2.28 -2.41 2.28
C THR A 43 -3.25 -2.37 1.09
N THR A 44 -3.44 -3.48 0.38
CA THR A 44 -4.30 -3.52 -0.80
C THR A 44 -5.77 -3.37 -0.43
N THR A 45 -6.25 -4.15 0.56
CA THR A 45 -7.65 -4.12 0.97
C THR A 45 -8.04 -2.78 1.57
N GLY A 46 -7.21 -2.21 2.43
CA GLY A 46 -7.47 -0.91 3.04
C GLY A 46 -7.48 0.24 2.04
N HIS A 47 -6.50 0.30 1.13
CA HIS A 47 -6.47 1.33 0.10
C HIS A 47 -7.64 1.23 -0.88
N TRP A 48 -8.00 0.02 -1.33
CA TRP A 48 -9.12 -0.14 -2.23
C TRP A 48 -10.45 0.24 -1.57
N GLU A 49 -10.62 -0.12 -0.30
CA GLU A 49 -11.81 0.31 0.45
C GLU A 49 -11.87 1.82 0.61
N MET A 50 -10.74 2.46 0.98
CA MET A 50 -10.64 3.92 1.07
C MET A 50 -10.99 4.61 -0.25
N ALA A 51 -10.72 3.94 -1.36
CA ALA A 51 -11.06 4.40 -2.71
C ALA A 51 -12.46 3.97 -3.19
N GLY A 52 -13.32 3.45 -2.29
CA GLY A 52 -14.72 3.11 -2.57
C GLY A 52 -14.98 1.66 -2.98
N VAL A 53 -13.97 0.77 -2.89
CA VAL A 53 -14.08 -0.63 -3.34
C VAL A 53 -13.67 -1.60 -2.23
N PRO A 54 -14.52 -1.84 -1.21
CA PRO A 54 -14.21 -2.79 -0.15
C PRO A 54 -14.12 -4.23 -0.67
N VAL A 55 -13.12 -4.95 -0.19
CA VAL A 55 -12.84 -6.34 -0.55
C VAL A 55 -13.63 -7.27 0.38
N ARG A 56 -14.69 -7.88 -0.14
CA ARG A 56 -15.62 -8.75 0.62
C ARG A 56 -15.17 -10.20 0.73
N GLN A 57 -14.16 -10.58 -0.01
CA GLN A 57 -13.61 -11.93 0.00
C GLN A 57 -12.09 -11.83 0.08
N ASP A 58 -11.51 -12.53 1.03
CA ASP A 58 -10.07 -12.53 1.24
C ASP A 58 -9.30 -12.94 -0.01
N PHE A 59 -8.10 -12.39 -0.14
CA PHE A 59 -7.13 -12.91 -1.09
C PHE A 59 -6.74 -14.35 -0.71
N GLY A 60 -6.39 -15.13 -1.72
CA GLY A 60 -5.81 -16.45 -1.49
C GLY A 60 -4.39 -16.33 -0.95
N HIS A 61 -3.97 -17.34 -0.21
CA HIS A 61 -2.60 -17.46 0.28
C HIS A 61 -2.06 -18.83 -0.08
N PHE A 62 -0.79 -18.90 -0.41
CA PHE A 62 -0.14 -20.18 -0.55
C PHE A 62 0.24 -20.75 0.82
N PRO A 63 0.17 -22.08 0.99
CA PRO A 63 0.68 -22.73 2.20
C PRO A 63 2.14 -22.34 2.47
N LEU A 64 2.47 -22.12 3.74
CA LEU A 64 3.84 -21.85 4.16
C LEU A 64 4.67 -23.13 4.27
N GLU A 65 3.98 -24.29 4.39
CA GLU A 65 4.58 -25.61 4.37
C GLU A 65 5.00 -26.00 2.94
N TYR A 66 6.03 -26.82 2.87
CA TYR A 66 6.48 -27.38 1.58
C TYR A 66 5.59 -28.56 1.15
N PRO A 67 5.14 -28.65 -0.12
CA PRO A 67 5.27 -27.65 -1.18
C PRO A 67 4.21 -26.54 -1.07
N SER A 68 4.62 -25.28 -1.27
CA SER A 68 3.67 -24.14 -1.26
C SER A 68 2.81 -24.10 -2.52
N PHE A 69 3.33 -24.51 -3.65
CA PHE A 69 2.63 -24.48 -4.95
C PHE A 69 2.29 -25.87 -5.42
N SER A 70 1.06 -26.09 -5.88
CA SER A 70 0.62 -27.38 -6.38
C SER A 70 1.38 -27.80 -7.64
N ALA A 71 1.65 -29.10 -7.76
CA ALA A 71 2.36 -29.66 -8.93
C ALA A 71 1.64 -29.32 -10.25
N GLU A 72 0.31 -29.30 -10.24
CA GLU A 72 -0.51 -28.98 -11.40
C GLU A 72 -0.32 -27.52 -11.86
N MET A 73 -0.37 -26.55 -10.94
CA MET A 73 -0.15 -25.14 -11.24
C MET A 73 1.27 -24.90 -11.77
N VAL A 74 2.27 -25.51 -11.10
CA VAL A 74 3.68 -25.44 -11.54
C VAL A 74 3.86 -26.00 -12.93
N ALA A 75 3.25 -27.15 -13.23
CA ALA A 75 3.33 -27.76 -14.55
C ALA A 75 2.75 -26.86 -15.65
N ARG A 76 1.57 -26.26 -15.43
CA ARG A 76 0.97 -25.30 -16.38
C ARG A 76 1.86 -24.08 -16.62
N ILE A 77 2.42 -23.51 -15.55
CA ILE A 77 3.33 -22.34 -15.69
C ILE A 77 4.58 -22.77 -16.49
N CYS A 78 5.18 -23.91 -16.18
CA CYS A 78 6.37 -24.40 -16.86
C CYS A 78 6.12 -24.63 -18.35
N GLU A 79 5.00 -25.27 -18.69
CA GLU A 79 4.61 -25.55 -20.08
C GLU A 79 4.40 -24.24 -20.86
N ARG A 80 3.59 -23.32 -20.32
CA ARG A 80 3.28 -22.04 -20.97
C ARG A 80 4.49 -21.11 -21.12
N ALA A 81 5.40 -21.14 -20.13
CA ALA A 81 6.60 -20.31 -20.14
C ALA A 81 7.81 -20.96 -20.84
N GLY A 82 7.72 -22.23 -21.22
CA GLY A 82 8.82 -22.95 -21.83
C GLY A 82 10.04 -23.08 -20.94
N ILE A 83 9.84 -23.34 -19.63
CA ILE A 83 10.91 -23.52 -18.65
C ILE A 83 11.00 -24.97 -18.17
N PRO A 84 12.23 -25.47 -17.85
CA PRO A 84 12.46 -26.89 -17.55
C PRO A 84 11.93 -27.33 -16.17
N GLY A 85 11.40 -26.42 -15.38
CA GLY A 85 10.93 -26.62 -14.01
C GLY A 85 11.24 -25.43 -13.13
N ILE A 86 11.03 -25.57 -11.86
CA ILE A 86 11.29 -24.51 -10.85
C ILE A 86 12.22 -25.03 -9.75
N LEU A 87 12.80 -24.09 -8.99
CA LEU A 87 13.48 -24.34 -7.72
C LEU A 87 12.68 -23.71 -6.57
N GLY A 88 12.95 -24.11 -5.35
CA GLY A 88 12.31 -23.56 -4.14
C GLY A 88 10.97 -24.22 -3.83
N ASN A 89 9.86 -23.68 -4.33
CA ASN A 89 8.49 -24.10 -4.01
C ASN A 89 8.17 -24.08 -2.52
N LYS A 90 8.63 -23.04 -1.81
CA LYS A 90 8.50 -22.92 -0.35
C LYS A 90 8.33 -21.46 0.08
N ALA A 91 7.86 -21.25 1.30
CA ALA A 91 7.95 -19.96 1.95
C ALA A 91 9.40 -19.64 2.34
N ALA A 92 9.87 -18.44 2.00
CA ALA A 92 11.24 -18.05 2.29
C ALA A 92 11.46 -16.53 2.27
N SER A 93 12.51 -16.07 2.95
CA SER A 93 13.09 -14.76 2.71
C SER A 93 13.79 -14.74 1.35
N GLY A 94 13.45 -13.79 0.50
CA GLY A 94 14.02 -13.74 -0.84
C GLY A 94 15.51 -13.40 -0.90
N THR A 95 16.09 -12.76 0.13
CA THR A 95 17.54 -12.54 0.24
C THR A 95 18.27 -13.83 0.63
N VAL A 96 17.62 -14.69 1.41
CA VAL A 96 18.16 -15.99 1.82
C VAL A 96 18.06 -16.99 0.69
N ILE A 97 16.89 -17.11 0.05
CA ILE A 97 16.66 -18.16 -0.96
C ILE A 97 17.52 -17.98 -2.21
N ILE A 98 17.86 -16.74 -2.60
CA ILE A 98 18.80 -16.53 -3.71
C ILE A 98 20.23 -16.96 -3.38
N GLN A 99 20.66 -16.89 -2.13
CA GLN A 99 21.95 -17.44 -1.71
C GLN A 99 21.91 -18.98 -1.73
N GLU A 100 20.80 -19.56 -1.26
CA GLU A 100 20.63 -21.02 -1.17
C GLU A 100 20.56 -21.69 -2.54
N LEU A 101 19.82 -21.09 -3.49
CA LEU A 101 19.47 -21.72 -4.77
C LEU A 101 20.06 -21.03 -6.01
N GLY A 102 20.81 -19.95 -5.84
CA GLY A 102 21.32 -19.15 -6.96
C GLY A 102 22.29 -19.92 -7.86
N GLU A 103 23.19 -20.72 -7.29
CA GLU A 103 24.13 -21.55 -8.08
C GLU A 103 23.38 -22.64 -8.85
N GLU A 104 22.40 -23.30 -8.23
CA GLU A 104 21.58 -24.31 -8.90
C GLU A 104 20.73 -23.67 -10.02
N HIS A 105 20.22 -22.47 -9.78
CA HIS A 105 19.53 -21.68 -10.80
C HIS A 105 20.43 -21.42 -12.02
N LEU A 106 21.68 -20.97 -11.79
CA LEU A 106 22.64 -20.73 -12.86
C LEU A 106 22.99 -22.00 -13.65
N ALA A 107 23.11 -23.13 -12.96
CA ALA A 107 23.45 -24.40 -13.55
C ALA A 107 22.28 -25.06 -14.34
N SER A 108 21.06 -24.96 -13.80
CA SER A 108 19.87 -25.65 -14.35
C SER A 108 19.00 -24.78 -15.26
N GLY A 109 19.12 -23.46 -15.18
CA GLY A 109 18.21 -22.50 -15.84
C GLY A 109 16.80 -22.49 -15.27
N LYS A 110 16.54 -23.15 -14.13
CA LYS A 110 15.23 -23.16 -13.47
C LYS A 110 15.08 -21.92 -12.58
N PRO A 111 14.03 -21.11 -12.74
CA PRO A 111 13.77 -19.97 -11.86
C PRO A 111 13.38 -20.43 -10.44
N ILE A 112 13.59 -19.56 -9.44
CA ILE A 112 13.33 -19.83 -8.03
C ILE A 112 11.94 -19.28 -7.68
N PHE A 113 11.01 -20.16 -7.32
CA PHE A 113 9.66 -19.83 -6.89
C PHE A 113 9.56 -19.90 -5.37
N TYR A 114 9.03 -18.87 -4.75
CA TYR A 114 8.81 -18.83 -3.30
C TYR A 114 7.64 -17.91 -2.95
N THR A 115 7.15 -18.02 -1.73
CA THR A 115 6.08 -17.18 -1.18
C THR A 115 6.47 -16.60 0.17
N SER A 116 5.60 -15.80 0.74
CA SER A 116 5.66 -15.27 2.11
C SER A 116 4.29 -15.38 2.76
N ALA A 117 4.12 -14.81 3.95
CA ALA A 117 2.81 -14.76 4.62
C ALA A 117 1.76 -13.94 3.83
N ASP A 118 2.20 -13.04 2.96
CA ASP A 118 1.31 -12.24 2.12
C ASP A 118 0.75 -13.06 0.95
N SER A 119 -0.33 -12.54 0.34
CA SER A 119 -0.91 -13.11 -0.88
C SER A 119 -0.03 -12.86 -2.11
N ASN A 120 1.04 -13.62 -2.26
CA ASN A 120 1.98 -13.45 -3.37
C ASN A 120 2.63 -14.74 -3.85
N LEU A 121 3.07 -14.73 -5.11
CA LEU A 121 4.07 -15.60 -5.69
C LEU A 121 5.27 -14.76 -6.08
N GLN A 122 6.46 -15.10 -5.61
CA GLN A 122 7.69 -14.41 -5.95
C GLN A 122 8.57 -15.31 -6.83
N ILE A 123 9.09 -14.75 -7.91
CA ILE A 123 9.92 -15.47 -8.88
C ILE A 123 11.27 -14.77 -8.98
N ALA A 124 12.31 -15.42 -8.47
CA ALA A 124 13.68 -14.92 -8.60
C ALA A 124 14.43 -15.61 -9.73
N ALA A 125 15.15 -14.82 -10.51
CA ALA A 125 16.04 -15.30 -11.56
C ALA A 125 17.21 -14.34 -11.77
N HIS A 126 18.32 -14.88 -12.26
CA HIS A 126 19.51 -14.07 -12.56
C HIS A 126 19.27 -13.16 -13.76
N GLU A 127 19.45 -11.86 -13.56
CA GLU A 127 19.05 -10.84 -14.52
C GLU A 127 19.67 -11.01 -15.91
N GLU A 128 20.96 -11.32 -15.98
CA GLU A 128 21.66 -11.49 -17.25
C GLU A 128 21.55 -12.91 -17.79
N LYS A 129 21.75 -13.96 -16.94
CA LYS A 129 21.84 -15.35 -17.39
C LYS A 129 20.49 -15.96 -17.75
N PHE A 130 19.45 -15.65 -16.99
CA PHE A 130 18.07 -16.04 -17.30
C PHE A 130 17.44 -15.06 -18.30
N GLY A 131 17.76 -13.78 -18.15
CA GLY A 131 17.25 -12.66 -18.94
C GLY A 131 16.08 -11.95 -18.26
N LEU A 132 16.18 -10.62 -18.14
CA LEU A 132 15.19 -9.79 -17.47
C LEU A 132 13.82 -9.87 -18.17
N GLU A 133 13.77 -9.72 -19.47
CA GLU A 133 12.54 -9.82 -20.27
C GLU A 133 11.89 -11.20 -20.16
N ARG A 134 12.69 -12.25 -20.12
CA ARG A 134 12.19 -13.61 -19.92
C ARG A 134 11.58 -13.80 -18.54
N LEU A 135 12.20 -13.21 -17.51
CA LEU A 135 11.63 -13.20 -16.15
C LEU A 135 10.29 -12.48 -16.11
N TYR A 136 10.19 -11.31 -16.74
CA TYR A 136 8.95 -10.56 -16.80
C TYR A 136 7.85 -11.35 -17.51
N LYS A 137 8.17 -11.96 -18.66
CA LYS A 137 7.21 -12.80 -19.38
C LYS A 137 6.74 -14.01 -18.58
N LEU A 138 7.66 -14.65 -17.85
CA LEU A 138 7.32 -15.73 -16.92
C LEU A 138 6.37 -15.24 -15.81
N CYS A 139 6.61 -14.07 -15.23
CA CYS A 139 5.76 -13.49 -14.19
C CYS A 139 4.36 -13.13 -14.73
N GLU A 140 4.24 -12.63 -15.96
CA GLU A 140 2.94 -12.41 -16.61
C GLU A 140 2.15 -13.72 -16.73
N ILE A 141 2.79 -14.78 -17.22
CA ILE A 141 2.17 -16.11 -17.36
C ILE A 141 1.75 -16.65 -15.99
N ALA A 142 2.65 -16.56 -15.01
CA ALA A 142 2.37 -17.00 -13.65
C ALA A 142 1.20 -16.20 -13.03
N PHE A 143 1.13 -14.89 -13.30
CA PHE A 143 0.04 -14.04 -12.80
C PHE A 143 -1.32 -14.49 -13.34
N GLU A 144 -1.42 -14.82 -14.63
CA GLU A 144 -2.65 -15.37 -15.19
C GLU A 144 -3.04 -16.72 -14.55
N GLU A 145 -2.05 -17.59 -14.28
CA GLU A 145 -2.28 -18.90 -13.66
C GLU A 145 -2.70 -18.82 -12.18
N VAL A 146 -2.28 -17.78 -11.45
CA VAL A 146 -2.64 -17.64 -10.03
C VAL A 146 -3.92 -16.84 -9.78
N LYS A 147 -4.49 -16.16 -10.79
CA LYS A 147 -5.76 -15.43 -10.67
C LYS A 147 -6.92 -16.28 -10.09
N PRO A 148 -7.13 -17.53 -10.55
CA PRO A 148 -8.19 -18.38 -9.99
C PRO A 148 -8.02 -18.69 -8.50
N TYR A 149 -6.80 -18.62 -8.00
CA TYR A 149 -6.47 -18.80 -6.58
C TYR A 149 -6.58 -17.50 -5.78
N ARG A 150 -6.96 -16.38 -6.47
CA ARG A 150 -7.09 -15.05 -5.88
C ARG A 150 -5.80 -14.53 -5.24
N ILE A 151 -4.66 -14.91 -5.76
CA ILE A 151 -3.37 -14.38 -5.33
C ILE A 151 -3.24 -12.94 -5.78
N ALA A 152 -2.97 -12.05 -4.84
CA ALA A 152 -2.98 -10.62 -5.08
C ALA A 152 -1.83 -10.15 -5.99
N ARG A 153 -0.66 -10.79 -5.92
CA ARG A 153 0.54 -10.34 -6.65
C ARG A 153 1.43 -11.48 -7.12
N VAL A 154 2.02 -11.31 -8.29
CA VAL A 154 3.23 -12.02 -8.72
C VAL A 154 4.37 -11.03 -8.81
N ILE A 155 5.53 -11.33 -8.22
CA ILE A 155 6.63 -10.39 -8.08
C ILE A 155 7.87 -10.95 -8.80
N ALA A 156 8.33 -10.24 -9.82
CA ALA A 156 9.63 -10.48 -10.42
C ALA A 156 10.74 -9.98 -9.49
N ARG A 157 11.67 -10.86 -9.15
CA ARG A 157 12.80 -10.61 -8.25
C ARG A 157 14.13 -10.87 -8.96
N PRO A 158 14.55 -10.04 -9.91
CA PRO A 158 15.83 -10.21 -10.57
C PRO A 158 16.99 -10.05 -9.56
N PHE A 159 18.04 -10.86 -9.76
CA PHE A 159 19.25 -10.78 -8.96
C PHE A 159 20.49 -10.95 -9.86
N ALA A 160 21.63 -10.56 -9.33
CA ALA A 160 22.95 -10.66 -9.96
C ALA A 160 23.94 -11.32 -8.99
N GLY A 161 25.08 -11.76 -9.51
CA GLY A 161 26.15 -12.42 -8.75
C GLY A 161 26.51 -13.77 -9.38
N GLU A 162 27.66 -14.32 -9.02
CA GLU A 162 28.19 -15.55 -9.65
C GLU A 162 28.24 -16.76 -8.72
N LYS A 163 28.20 -16.53 -7.42
CA LYS A 163 28.37 -17.59 -6.40
C LYS A 163 27.62 -17.29 -5.11
N ASN A 164 27.45 -18.32 -4.30
CA ASN A 164 26.86 -18.19 -2.96
C ASN A 164 27.55 -17.12 -2.10
N GLY A 165 26.74 -16.34 -1.39
CA GLY A 165 27.18 -15.21 -0.59
C GLY A 165 27.40 -13.90 -1.36
N ALA A 166 27.39 -13.95 -2.70
CA ALA A 166 27.53 -12.77 -3.56
C ALA A 166 26.28 -12.44 -4.40
N PHE A 167 25.20 -13.20 -4.25
CA PHE A 167 23.95 -12.88 -4.96
C PHE A 167 23.25 -11.70 -4.31
N VAL A 168 22.94 -10.68 -5.11
CA VAL A 168 22.25 -9.47 -4.68
C VAL A 168 21.05 -9.18 -5.57
N ARG A 169 19.95 -8.73 -4.98
CA ARG A 169 18.79 -8.27 -5.74
C ARG A 169 19.14 -7.01 -6.51
N THR A 170 18.67 -6.93 -7.75
CA THR A 170 18.79 -5.73 -8.55
C THR A 170 17.61 -4.78 -8.32
N LYS A 171 17.69 -3.59 -8.87
CA LYS A 171 16.62 -2.56 -8.80
C LYS A 171 15.43 -2.86 -9.74
N ASN A 172 15.57 -3.82 -10.64
CA ASN A 172 14.58 -4.13 -11.68
C ASN A 172 13.46 -5.08 -11.18
N ARG A 173 13.08 -4.94 -9.89
CA ARG A 173 11.87 -5.56 -9.37
C ARG A 173 10.65 -5.06 -10.13
N HIS A 174 9.72 -5.96 -10.46
CA HIS A 174 8.44 -5.62 -11.04
C HIS A 174 7.31 -6.44 -10.41
N ASP A 175 6.22 -5.76 -10.04
CA ASP A 175 5.07 -6.38 -9.40
C ASP A 175 3.90 -6.42 -10.38
N TYR A 176 3.35 -7.60 -10.62
CA TYR A 176 2.10 -7.84 -11.32
C TYR A 176 1.01 -7.99 -10.26
N ALA A 177 0.14 -7.00 -10.14
CA ALA A 177 -0.90 -6.95 -9.10
C ALA A 177 -2.30 -7.02 -9.71
N LEU A 178 -3.25 -7.54 -8.93
CA LEU A 178 -4.66 -7.45 -9.30
C LEU A 178 -5.09 -5.99 -9.35
N ASN A 179 -5.91 -5.66 -10.32
CA ASN A 179 -6.63 -4.39 -10.32
C ASN A 179 -7.74 -4.41 -9.26
N PRO A 180 -8.14 -3.25 -8.74
CA PRO A 180 -9.38 -3.16 -8.01
C PRO A 180 -10.54 -3.81 -8.80
N PRO A 181 -11.43 -4.57 -8.13
CA PRO A 181 -12.48 -5.33 -8.82
C PRO A 181 -13.60 -4.45 -9.39
N ALA A 182 -13.59 -3.15 -9.11
CA ALA A 182 -14.52 -2.15 -9.62
C ALA A 182 -13.81 -0.80 -9.76
N PRO A 183 -14.37 0.16 -10.52
CA PRO A 183 -13.82 1.51 -10.62
C PRO A 183 -13.72 2.18 -9.25
N THR A 184 -12.54 2.70 -8.92
CA THR A 184 -12.23 3.43 -7.69
C THR A 184 -12.54 4.91 -7.84
N ILE A 185 -12.41 5.69 -6.75
CA ILE A 185 -12.48 7.16 -6.81
C ILE A 185 -11.40 7.74 -7.74
N LEU A 186 -10.23 7.08 -7.84
CA LEU A 186 -9.17 7.49 -8.75
C LEU A 186 -9.60 7.34 -10.22
N ASP A 187 -10.28 6.23 -10.53
CA ASP A 187 -10.80 5.98 -11.89
C ASP A 187 -11.90 6.98 -12.25
N LYS A 188 -12.84 7.25 -11.32
CA LYS A 188 -13.91 8.22 -11.52
C LYS A 188 -13.36 9.64 -11.71
N ALA A 189 -12.39 10.04 -10.88
CA ALA A 189 -11.73 11.33 -10.99
C ALA A 189 -11.01 11.49 -12.34
N LYS A 190 -10.23 10.50 -12.76
CA LYS A 190 -9.57 10.48 -14.06
C LYS A 190 -10.58 10.55 -15.21
N ALA A 191 -11.67 9.78 -15.14
CA ALA A 191 -12.72 9.80 -16.17
C ALA A 191 -13.42 11.16 -16.28
N ALA A 192 -13.51 11.91 -15.17
CA ALA A 192 -13.99 13.29 -15.12
C ALA A 192 -12.97 14.35 -15.58
N GLY A 193 -11.77 13.93 -15.97
CA GLY A 193 -10.71 14.84 -16.43
C GLY A 193 -9.89 15.47 -15.30
N LEU A 194 -10.05 15.01 -14.07
CA LEU A 194 -9.26 15.50 -12.92
C LEU A 194 -7.85 14.91 -12.95
N GLN A 195 -6.88 15.66 -12.43
CA GLN A 195 -5.53 15.14 -12.21
C GLN A 195 -5.53 14.21 -10.99
N VAL A 196 -4.92 13.03 -11.12
CA VAL A 196 -4.70 12.08 -10.03
C VAL A 196 -3.22 11.78 -9.90
N THR A 197 -2.57 12.40 -8.93
CA THR A 197 -1.14 12.25 -8.65
C THR A 197 -0.94 11.21 -7.55
N ALA A 198 -0.24 10.13 -7.90
CA ALA A 198 0.10 9.02 -7.02
C ALA A 198 1.56 9.10 -6.59
N ILE A 199 1.82 9.32 -5.31
CA ILE A 199 3.17 9.47 -4.75
C ILE A 199 3.56 8.21 -3.95
N GLY A 200 4.79 7.77 -4.11
CA GLY A 200 5.31 6.57 -3.47
C GLY A 200 4.70 5.30 -4.05
N LYS A 201 4.10 4.45 -3.21
CA LYS A 201 3.53 3.15 -3.63
C LYS A 201 2.10 3.22 -4.17
N ILE A 202 1.43 4.36 -4.14
CA ILE A 202 0.01 4.47 -4.52
C ILE A 202 -0.25 3.89 -5.92
N SER A 203 0.53 4.26 -6.92
CA SER A 203 0.36 3.72 -8.28
C SER A 203 0.45 2.19 -8.35
N ASP A 204 1.34 1.59 -7.56
CA ASP A 204 1.54 0.14 -7.56
C ASP A 204 0.40 -0.58 -6.81
N ILE A 205 -0.14 0.02 -5.75
CA ILE A 205 -1.28 -0.50 -4.98
C ILE A 205 -2.56 -0.58 -5.85
N TYR A 206 -2.75 0.38 -6.74
CA TYR A 206 -3.87 0.41 -7.67
C TYR A 206 -3.55 -0.17 -9.05
N ALA A 207 -2.38 -0.82 -9.22
CA ALA A 207 -1.92 -1.34 -10.51
C ALA A 207 -1.96 -0.28 -11.65
N GLY A 208 -1.75 0.99 -11.31
CA GLY A 208 -1.81 2.13 -12.22
C GLY A 208 -3.23 2.60 -12.59
N SER A 209 -4.28 1.91 -12.11
CA SER A 209 -5.66 2.28 -12.42
C SER A 209 -6.02 3.66 -11.85
N GLY A 210 -6.67 4.48 -12.64
CA GLY A 210 -7.09 5.83 -12.26
C GLY A 210 -5.97 6.86 -12.10
N VAL A 211 -4.69 6.46 -12.17
CA VAL A 211 -3.55 7.37 -11.99
C VAL A 211 -3.28 8.13 -13.29
N THR A 212 -3.10 9.45 -13.18
CA THR A 212 -2.68 10.31 -14.32
C THR A 212 -1.22 10.71 -14.23
N ARG A 213 -0.66 10.79 -13.00
CA ARG A 213 0.73 11.15 -12.74
C ARG A 213 1.31 10.26 -11.63
N LYS A 214 2.39 9.55 -11.92
CA LYS A 214 3.14 8.74 -10.94
C LYS A 214 4.40 9.49 -10.53
N VAL A 215 4.61 9.62 -9.22
CA VAL A 215 5.79 10.25 -8.61
C VAL A 215 6.48 9.21 -7.72
N LEU A 216 7.70 8.86 -8.09
CA LEU A 216 8.51 7.94 -7.28
C LEU A 216 9.14 8.70 -6.12
N ALA A 217 8.96 8.21 -4.92
CA ALA A 217 9.58 8.70 -3.69
C ALA A 217 9.65 7.58 -2.66
N SER A 218 10.62 7.63 -1.78
CA SER A 218 10.81 6.66 -0.70
C SER A 218 11.48 7.31 0.51
N GLY A 219 11.06 6.89 1.71
CA GLY A 219 11.47 7.53 2.95
C GLY A 219 10.62 8.75 3.28
N LEU A 220 10.41 8.94 4.58
CA LEU A 220 9.45 9.93 5.10
C LEU A 220 9.72 11.36 4.61
N GLU A 221 10.99 11.74 4.50
CA GLU A 221 11.42 13.09 4.06
C GLU A 221 11.08 13.32 2.58
N GLU A 222 11.53 12.44 1.69
CA GLU A 222 11.30 12.58 0.25
C GLU A 222 9.80 12.49 -0.10
N LEU A 223 9.04 11.61 0.59
CA LEU A 223 7.59 11.53 0.42
C LEU A 223 6.91 12.85 0.78
N TRP A 224 7.34 13.52 1.86
CA TRP A 224 6.84 14.84 2.23
C TRP A 224 7.19 15.91 1.19
N ASP A 225 8.47 15.97 0.79
CA ASP A 225 8.95 16.97 -0.18
C ASP A 225 8.17 16.85 -1.49
N LYS A 226 7.98 15.62 -1.98
CA LYS A 226 7.19 15.37 -3.19
C LYS A 226 5.71 15.68 -3.00
N THR A 227 5.15 15.44 -1.81
CA THR A 227 3.76 15.82 -1.53
C THR A 227 3.57 17.33 -1.62
N LEU A 228 4.44 18.12 -0.99
CA LEU A 228 4.37 19.58 -1.04
C LEU A 228 4.59 20.11 -2.47
N GLU A 229 5.57 19.55 -3.19
CA GLU A 229 5.83 19.89 -4.59
C GLU A 229 4.61 19.65 -5.49
N GLU A 230 3.97 18.49 -5.36
CA GLU A 230 2.83 18.12 -6.20
C GLU A 230 1.54 18.89 -5.81
N VAL A 231 1.35 19.21 -4.53
CA VAL A 231 0.26 20.10 -4.10
C VAL A 231 0.46 21.51 -4.63
N GLN A 232 1.68 22.04 -4.56
CA GLN A 232 2.00 23.38 -5.07
C GLN A 232 1.83 23.48 -6.60
N ASN A 233 2.15 22.40 -7.32
CA ASN A 233 2.12 22.35 -8.79
C ASN A 233 0.78 21.85 -9.35
N LEU A 234 -0.19 21.50 -8.50
CA LEU A 234 -1.51 21.07 -8.96
C LEU A 234 -2.23 22.23 -9.65
N ASN A 235 -2.55 22.05 -10.91
CA ASN A 235 -3.26 23.06 -11.70
C ASN A 235 -4.75 22.63 -11.85
N GLY A 236 -5.64 23.36 -11.19
CA GLY A 236 -7.07 23.05 -11.17
C GLY A 236 -7.41 21.95 -10.18
N ASP A 237 -8.55 21.29 -10.40
CA ASP A 237 -9.06 20.26 -9.51
C ASP A 237 -8.32 18.93 -9.69
N GLY A 238 -8.07 18.25 -8.57
CA GLY A 238 -7.38 16.96 -8.60
C GLY A 238 -7.21 16.31 -7.25
N ILE A 239 -6.55 15.16 -7.26
CA ILE A 239 -6.23 14.37 -6.07
C ILE A 239 -4.71 14.19 -6.02
N VAL A 240 -4.09 14.58 -4.91
CA VAL A 240 -2.72 14.22 -4.57
C VAL A 240 -2.78 13.16 -3.47
N PHE A 241 -2.30 11.96 -3.76
CA PHE A 241 -2.38 10.83 -2.85
C PHE A 241 -0.99 10.29 -2.55
N THR A 242 -0.60 10.30 -1.27
CA THR A 242 0.72 9.86 -0.79
C THR A 242 0.58 8.71 0.19
N ASN A 243 1.38 7.67 0.02
CA ASN A 243 1.54 6.59 0.99
C ASN A 243 2.86 6.75 1.74
N PHE A 244 2.77 7.09 3.02
CA PHE A 244 3.92 7.21 3.93
C PHE A 244 4.28 5.83 4.51
N VAL A 245 4.84 4.97 3.69
CA VAL A 245 5.02 3.54 3.94
C VAL A 245 5.96 3.20 5.10
N ASP A 246 6.78 4.16 5.56
CA ASP A 246 7.76 3.93 6.63
C ASP A 246 7.10 3.52 7.94
N PHE A 247 5.89 4.03 8.24
CA PHE A 247 5.12 3.66 9.43
C PHE A 247 4.84 2.17 9.48
N ASP A 248 4.52 1.57 8.35
CA ASP A 248 4.35 0.13 8.22
C ASP A 248 5.69 -0.62 8.13
N MET A 249 6.47 -0.32 7.10
CA MET A 249 7.63 -1.11 6.71
C MET A 249 8.82 -0.99 7.66
N MET A 250 9.09 0.22 8.16
CA MET A 250 10.29 0.49 8.97
C MET A 250 10.03 0.30 10.46
N TRP A 251 8.82 0.62 10.94
CA TRP A 251 8.54 0.66 12.37
C TRP A 251 7.41 -0.28 12.81
N GLY A 252 6.31 -0.35 12.07
CA GLY A 252 5.16 -1.19 12.40
C GLY A 252 5.51 -2.68 12.44
N HIS A 253 5.89 -3.27 11.33
CA HIS A 253 6.31 -4.67 11.23
C HIS A 253 7.52 -5.03 12.10
N ARG A 254 8.40 -4.07 12.35
CA ARG A 254 9.61 -4.27 13.17
C ARG A 254 9.38 -4.03 14.65
N ARG A 255 8.17 -3.64 15.04
CA ARG A 255 7.80 -3.32 16.42
C ARG A 255 8.73 -2.26 17.05
N ASP A 256 9.19 -1.31 16.24
CA ASP A 256 9.98 -0.18 16.67
C ASP A 256 9.07 0.97 17.13
N VAL A 257 8.63 0.89 18.37
CA VAL A 257 7.77 1.90 19.02
C VAL A 257 8.42 3.29 19.00
N LYS A 258 9.73 3.34 19.21
CA LYS A 258 10.47 4.60 19.26
C LYS A 258 10.53 5.25 17.87
N GLY A 259 10.93 4.48 16.85
CA GLY A 259 10.97 4.96 15.46
C GLY A 259 9.60 5.40 14.98
N TYR A 260 8.54 4.65 15.32
CA TYR A 260 7.16 5.02 14.99
C TYR A 260 6.76 6.38 15.58
N ALA A 261 7.06 6.59 16.89
CA ALA A 261 6.78 7.86 17.56
C ALA A 261 7.60 9.03 16.98
N GLU A 262 8.90 8.80 16.70
CA GLU A 262 9.76 9.80 16.05
C GLU A 262 9.27 10.16 14.64
N GLY A 263 8.80 9.17 13.88
CA GLY A 263 8.16 9.36 12.58
C GLY A 263 6.89 10.21 12.67
N LEU A 264 6.00 9.93 13.63
CA LEU A 264 4.80 10.74 13.87
C LEU A 264 5.15 12.19 14.23
N MET A 265 6.15 12.38 15.09
CA MET A 265 6.61 13.73 15.46
C MET A 265 7.26 14.46 14.28
N TYR A 266 7.96 13.76 13.40
CA TYR A 266 8.48 14.34 12.16
C TYR A 266 7.34 14.75 11.23
N PHE A 267 6.38 13.85 10.99
CA PHE A 267 5.19 14.12 10.18
C PHE A 267 4.43 15.34 10.69
N ASP A 268 4.18 15.39 12.00
CA ASP A 268 3.46 16.50 12.63
C ASP A 268 4.16 17.86 12.45
N ARG A 269 5.50 17.88 12.57
CA ARG A 269 6.28 19.12 12.37
C ARG A 269 6.20 19.65 10.95
N ARG A 270 6.00 18.78 9.95
CA ARG A 270 5.89 19.14 8.54
C ARG A 270 4.49 19.61 8.14
N LEU A 271 3.45 19.25 8.91
CA LEU A 271 2.05 19.61 8.58
C LEU A 271 1.81 21.10 8.31
N PRO A 272 2.38 22.06 9.08
CA PRO A 272 2.20 23.47 8.81
C PRO A 272 2.74 23.95 7.46
N GLU A 273 3.65 23.22 6.83
CA GLU A 273 4.17 23.54 5.49
C GLU A 273 3.11 23.38 4.40
N LEU A 274 2.09 22.54 4.65
CA LEU A 274 1.00 22.30 3.71
C LEU A 274 -0.04 23.44 3.76
N GLU A 275 -0.31 24.01 4.92
CA GLU A 275 -1.38 25.03 5.10
C GLU A 275 -1.32 26.20 4.11
N PRO A 276 -0.16 26.83 3.84
CA PRO A 276 -0.07 27.97 2.90
C PRO A 276 -0.30 27.57 1.45
N LEU A 277 -0.15 26.29 1.10
CA LEU A 277 -0.34 25.78 -0.25
C LEU A 277 -1.81 25.50 -0.58
N LEU A 278 -2.67 25.37 0.45
CA LEU A 278 -4.07 25.03 0.28
C LEU A 278 -4.90 26.23 -0.19
N GLY A 279 -5.70 25.99 -1.24
CA GLY A 279 -6.75 26.88 -1.68
C GLY A 279 -7.94 26.93 -0.71
N GLU A 280 -8.93 27.73 -1.03
CA GLU A 280 -10.10 27.92 -0.17
C GLU A 280 -10.96 26.67 -0.05
N ASP A 281 -11.08 25.93 -1.13
CA ASP A 281 -11.93 24.72 -1.23
C ASP A 281 -11.15 23.40 -1.04
N ASP A 282 -9.85 23.47 -0.78
CA ASP A 282 -9.04 22.26 -0.62
C ASP A 282 -9.36 21.53 0.68
N VAL A 283 -9.29 20.22 0.59
CA VAL A 283 -9.53 19.32 1.74
C VAL A 283 -8.38 18.34 1.84
N VAL A 284 -7.83 18.19 3.02
CA VAL A 284 -6.79 17.25 3.35
C VAL A 284 -7.34 16.16 4.25
N PHE A 285 -7.08 14.91 3.90
CA PHE A 285 -7.33 13.75 4.76
C PHE A 285 -6.00 13.17 5.25
N ILE A 286 -5.92 12.89 6.54
CA ILE A 286 -4.84 12.09 7.14
C ILE A 286 -5.50 10.86 7.75
N THR A 287 -5.09 9.68 7.31
CA THR A 287 -5.66 8.41 7.75
C THR A 287 -4.62 7.29 7.64
N ALA A 288 -5.02 6.07 7.94
CA ALA A 288 -4.24 4.86 7.66
C ALA A 288 -5.07 3.87 6.84
N ASP A 289 -4.40 3.03 6.08
CA ASP A 289 -4.98 1.96 5.27
C ASP A 289 -5.29 0.70 6.10
N HIS A 290 -4.59 0.49 7.20
CA HIS A 290 -4.81 -0.57 8.19
C HIS A 290 -4.16 -0.20 9.52
N GLY A 291 -4.41 -1.01 10.55
CA GLY A 291 -3.66 -0.97 11.79
C GLY A 291 -2.27 -1.62 11.65
N CYS A 292 -1.28 -1.08 12.30
CA CYS A 292 0.05 -1.68 12.43
C CYS A 292 0.67 -1.25 13.77
N ASP A 293 0.06 -1.67 14.88
CA ASP A 293 0.46 -1.30 16.23
C ASP A 293 1.85 -1.86 16.58
N PRO A 294 2.86 -0.99 16.76
CA PRO A 294 4.21 -1.45 17.07
C PRO A 294 4.36 -2.03 18.48
N THR A 295 3.33 -1.97 19.32
CA THR A 295 3.30 -2.59 20.65
C THR A 295 2.66 -3.98 20.65
N TYR A 296 1.99 -4.36 19.56
CA TYR A 296 1.27 -5.63 19.46
C TYR A 296 2.25 -6.79 19.20
N PRO A 297 2.01 -8.01 19.76
CA PRO A 297 2.88 -9.16 19.51
C PRO A 297 2.92 -9.60 18.04
N GLY A 298 4.04 -10.20 17.64
CA GLY A 298 4.26 -10.67 16.27
C GLY A 298 4.68 -9.55 15.33
N SER A 299 4.62 -9.79 14.02
CA SER A 299 5.03 -8.85 12.98
C SER A 299 3.95 -8.57 11.94
N ASP A 300 2.72 -9.01 12.19
CA ASP A 300 1.59 -8.83 11.27
C ASP A 300 0.86 -7.50 11.50
N HIS A 301 0.07 -7.07 10.53
CA HIS A 301 -0.86 -5.94 10.70
C HIS A 301 -1.88 -6.20 11.79
N THR A 302 -2.38 -5.15 12.39
CA THR A 302 -3.44 -5.20 13.39
C THR A 302 -4.76 -4.68 12.82
N ARG A 303 -5.88 -4.86 13.54
CA ARG A 303 -7.23 -4.58 13.00
C ARG A 303 -8.03 -3.63 13.86
N GLU A 304 -7.39 -2.72 14.53
CA GLU A 304 -8.06 -1.62 15.20
C GLU A 304 -8.68 -0.64 14.19
N CYS A 305 -9.60 0.19 14.68
CA CYS A 305 -10.07 1.33 13.89
C CYS A 305 -8.89 2.28 13.61
N VAL A 306 -8.84 2.80 12.40
CA VAL A 306 -7.86 3.83 12.02
C VAL A 306 -8.42 5.24 12.26
N PRO A 307 -7.58 6.23 12.54
CA PRO A 307 -8.02 7.61 12.63
C PRO A 307 -8.33 8.17 11.25
N VAL A 308 -9.23 9.14 11.17
CA VAL A 308 -9.31 10.10 10.06
C VAL A 308 -9.33 11.50 10.62
N LEU A 309 -8.42 12.32 10.12
CA LEU A 309 -8.41 13.76 10.34
C LEU A 309 -8.70 14.43 9.01
N MET A 310 -9.60 15.40 9.01
CA MET A 310 -9.93 16.19 7.82
C MET A 310 -9.80 17.66 8.16
N PHE A 311 -9.06 18.40 7.35
CA PHE A 311 -8.88 19.84 7.53
C PHE A 311 -8.76 20.57 6.19
N GLY A 312 -8.93 21.88 6.25
CA GLY A 312 -8.95 22.80 5.14
C GLY A 312 -9.67 24.08 5.54
N ARG A 313 -9.61 25.12 4.74
CA ARG A 313 -10.16 26.43 5.13
C ARG A 313 -11.68 26.43 5.38
N LYS A 314 -12.42 25.60 4.65
CA LYS A 314 -13.89 25.45 4.78
C LYS A 314 -14.30 24.16 5.48
N VAL A 315 -13.36 23.37 5.98
CA VAL A 315 -13.68 22.15 6.71
C VAL A 315 -14.18 22.50 8.11
N PRO A 316 -15.38 22.04 8.52
CA PRO A 316 -15.90 22.32 9.85
C PRO A 316 -15.08 21.58 10.91
N ALA A 317 -14.98 22.18 12.08
CA ALA A 317 -14.36 21.55 13.25
C ALA A 317 -15.40 20.72 14.00
N GLN A 318 -15.38 19.40 13.86
CA GLN A 318 -16.39 18.52 14.45
C GLN A 318 -15.92 17.08 14.66
N ASN A 319 -16.49 16.43 15.65
CA ASN A 319 -16.41 14.97 15.78
C ASN A 319 -17.45 14.33 14.84
N ILE A 320 -16.99 13.61 13.82
CA ILE A 320 -17.85 12.89 12.88
C ILE A 320 -18.07 11.42 13.28
N GLY A 321 -17.68 11.07 14.52
CA GLY A 321 -18.01 9.84 15.20
C GLY A 321 -17.26 8.60 14.68
N ARG A 322 -17.86 7.42 14.90
CA ARG A 322 -17.34 6.15 14.39
C ARG A 322 -17.90 5.89 12.99
N ARG A 323 -17.00 5.81 12.03
CA ARG A 323 -17.34 5.45 10.65
C ARG A 323 -17.28 3.93 10.46
N LYS A 324 -18.20 3.40 9.67
CA LYS A 324 -18.36 1.94 9.48
C LYS A 324 -17.53 1.38 8.33
N THR A 325 -16.91 2.24 7.55
CA THR A 325 -16.11 1.86 6.40
C THR A 325 -15.13 2.96 6.02
N TYR A 326 -13.98 2.60 5.46
CA TYR A 326 -13.04 3.55 4.86
C TYR A 326 -13.59 4.17 3.57
N ALA A 327 -14.58 3.54 2.94
CA ALA A 327 -15.23 4.03 1.72
C ALA A 327 -15.93 5.40 1.91
N ASP A 328 -16.16 5.82 3.15
CA ASP A 328 -16.68 7.15 3.47
C ASP A 328 -15.77 8.27 2.93
N ILE A 329 -14.46 8.02 2.82
CA ILE A 329 -13.51 8.96 2.20
C ILE A 329 -13.81 9.11 0.70
N ALA A 330 -13.97 7.99 -0.02
CA ALA A 330 -14.32 8.03 -1.44
C ALA A 330 -15.66 8.70 -1.70
N GLU A 331 -16.66 8.46 -0.84
CA GLU A 331 -17.96 9.15 -0.93
C GLU A 331 -17.83 10.66 -0.71
N THR A 332 -16.99 11.08 0.25
CA THR A 332 -16.72 12.49 0.50
C THR A 332 -16.02 13.16 -0.69
N ILE A 333 -15.03 12.48 -1.27
CA ILE A 333 -14.34 12.98 -2.47
C ILE A 333 -15.30 13.02 -3.68
N ALA A 334 -16.13 11.98 -3.85
CA ALA A 334 -17.13 11.93 -4.92
C ALA A 334 -18.13 13.09 -4.80
N ALA A 335 -18.66 13.32 -3.60
CA ALA A 335 -19.57 14.43 -3.34
C ALA A 335 -18.91 15.79 -3.61
N LYS A 336 -17.66 15.97 -3.19
CA LYS A 336 -16.91 17.21 -3.41
C LYS A 336 -16.74 17.55 -4.90
N PHE A 337 -16.46 16.57 -5.74
CA PHE A 337 -16.25 16.77 -7.18
C PHE A 337 -17.52 16.54 -8.01
N GLY A 338 -18.67 16.29 -7.40
CA GLY A 338 -19.91 15.99 -8.12
C GLY A 338 -19.86 14.70 -8.95
N LEU A 339 -19.07 13.72 -8.50
CA LEU A 339 -18.94 12.42 -9.13
C LEU A 339 -20.03 11.47 -8.64
N GLU A 340 -20.33 10.44 -9.43
CA GLU A 340 -21.24 9.37 -9.02
C GLU A 340 -20.82 8.73 -7.70
N PRO A 341 -21.72 8.60 -6.70
CA PRO A 341 -21.41 7.96 -5.44
C PRO A 341 -21.15 6.46 -5.61
N PHE A 342 -20.57 5.83 -4.61
CA PHE A 342 -20.33 4.38 -4.56
C PHE A 342 -21.51 3.62 -3.92
N GLY A 343 -22.29 4.30 -3.08
CA GLY A 343 -23.43 3.71 -2.37
C GLY A 343 -23.03 2.73 -1.27
N ILE A 344 -21.78 2.81 -0.80
CA ILE A 344 -21.21 1.89 0.21
C ILE A 344 -20.97 2.62 1.51
N GLY A 345 -20.48 3.84 1.46
CA GLY A 345 -20.20 4.71 2.58
C GLY A 345 -21.20 5.85 2.70
N THR A 346 -20.84 6.84 3.49
CA THR A 346 -21.57 8.09 3.67
C THR A 346 -20.58 9.24 3.68
N ALA A 347 -20.75 10.21 2.81
CA ALA A 347 -19.94 11.43 2.80
C ALA A 347 -20.06 12.21 4.12
N PHE A 348 -19.02 12.93 4.51
CA PHE A 348 -18.93 13.71 5.76
C PHE A 348 -18.22 15.04 5.58
#